data_7eb9322d010796fbc628b48eb1a5eaa8
#
_entry.id   7eb9322d010796fbc628b48eb1a5eaa8
#
_cell.length_a   1.000
_cell.length_b   1.000
_cell.length_c   1.000
_cell.angle_alpha   90.00
_cell.angle_beta   90.00
_cell.angle_gamma   90.00
#
_symmetry.space_group_name_H-M   'P 1'
#
loop_
_entity.id
_entity.type
_entity.pdbx_description
1 polymer ?
#
loop_
_entity_poly.entity_id
_entity_poly.type
_entity_poly.pdbx_seq_one_letter_code
_entity_poly.pdbx_strand_id
1 'polypeptide(L)'
;CLVGWEMCIRDRAERGTDIVLYIDDDCKEFLEEARISSLLKKYCSFLPIPVAFGKKKEWKDGKQVETAEDNIINDSNPLWTLKPSELKDEDYKKFYRDLYPMSDEPLFWIHLNVDYPFHLTGILYFPKVKSNIELNKNKIQLYCNQVYVTDSVEGIVPDFLTLLHGVLDSPDIPLNVSRSYLQSDANVKKISTYITKKVSDRLQSIFKNDRKQFEEKWNDLKIFINYGMLTQEDFYDRAKDFALFTDTDSKYYTFEEYKTLIKDNQTDKDGNLIYLYANNKDEQYSYIEAATNKGYNVLLMDGQLDIAVVSMLEQKFEKVRFTRVDSDIIDNLIVKEDKKNEALEAGKQEVLSSIFKSQLPKMDKTEFNITAQALGENATPIMITQSEYMRRMKEMANIQAGMSFYGEMPDMFNLVLNSDHKLVKEVLADEDKECAAAVAPVQAEMDEVNKQRTDLKKKQEGKKDEDIPTAEKDKVNELDKKWDELKTQKEGIFADYAAKNKVVRQLIDLALLQNGMLKGEALNNFVKRSIDLIK
;
A
#
# COMPACT_ATOMS: atom_id res chain seq x y z
N CYS A 1 32.54 -35.66 4.69
CA CYS A 1 33.78 -36.17 5.33
C CYS A 1 34.77 -36.61 4.27
N LEU A 2 35.91 -35.92 4.16
CA LEU A 2 37.03 -36.34 3.33
C LEU A 2 37.83 -37.37 4.12
N VAL A 3 37.87 -38.62 3.69
CA VAL A 3 38.56 -39.73 4.39
C VAL A 3 39.95 -39.99 3.80
N GLY A 4 40.51 -39.14 3.03
CA GLY A 4 41.85 -39.20 2.51
C GLY A 4 41.97 -38.71 1.09
N TRP A 5 43.08 -38.09 0.76
CA TRP A 5 43.44 -37.74 -0.59
C TRP A 5 44.88 -38.21 -0.86
N GLU A 6 45.09 -38.83 -1.96
CA GLU A 6 46.40 -39.14 -2.46
C GLU A 6 46.72 -38.22 -3.65
N MET A 7 47.87 -37.57 -3.58
CA MET A 7 48.39 -36.77 -4.69
C MET A 7 49.58 -37.50 -5.34
N CYS A 8 49.32 -38.14 -6.47
CA CYS A 8 50.35 -38.80 -7.25
C CYS A 8 51.00 -37.81 -8.20
N ILE A 9 52.20 -37.29 -7.86
CA ILE A 9 52.93 -36.29 -8.64
C ILE A 9 53.75 -36.91 -9.74
N ARG A 10 53.97 -38.24 -9.79
CA ARG A 10 54.93 -38.90 -10.69
C ARG A 10 54.36 -39.86 -11.72
N ASP A 11 53.08 -40.20 -11.68
CA ASP A 11 52.53 -41.28 -12.52
C ASP A 11 51.78 -40.78 -13.76
N ARG A 12 51.79 -39.48 -14.01
CA ARG A 12 51.12 -38.86 -15.15
C ARG A 12 52.11 -38.58 -16.28
N ALA A 13 51.82 -39.09 -17.46
CA ALA A 13 52.60 -38.82 -18.66
C ALA A 13 52.38 -37.42 -19.24
N GLU A 14 51.20 -36.83 -18.97
CA GLU A 14 50.80 -35.52 -19.46
C GLU A 14 50.69 -34.49 -18.31
N ARG A 15 50.81 -33.20 -18.66
CA ARG A 15 50.66 -32.10 -17.71
C ARG A 15 49.24 -32.04 -17.13
N GLY A 16 49.09 -32.04 -15.81
CA GLY A 16 47.81 -31.96 -15.15
C GLY A 16 47.86 -32.43 -13.71
N THR A 17 46.71 -32.35 -13.02
CA THR A 17 46.51 -32.83 -11.65
C THR A 17 45.20 -33.60 -11.61
N ASP A 18 45.22 -34.80 -11.01
CA ASP A 18 44.01 -35.57 -10.72
C ASP A 18 43.64 -35.38 -9.24
N ILE A 19 42.38 -35.05 -8.97
CA ILE A 19 41.84 -34.97 -7.61
C ILE A 19 40.84 -36.11 -7.48
N VAL A 20 41.14 -37.06 -6.60
CA VAL A 20 40.28 -38.22 -6.34
C VAL A 20 39.64 -38.03 -4.96
N LEU A 21 38.32 -38.02 -4.90
CA LEU A 21 37.54 -37.91 -3.67
C LEU A 21 36.87 -39.27 -3.38
N TYR A 22 37.25 -39.87 -2.26
CA TYR A 22 36.56 -41.05 -1.74
C TYR A 22 35.37 -40.55 -0.89
N ILE A 23 34.17 -40.92 -1.30
CA ILE A 23 32.93 -40.47 -0.66
C ILE A 23 32.31 -41.58 0.18
N ASP A 24 31.69 -41.22 1.28
CA ASP A 24 30.99 -42.12 2.19
C ASP A 24 29.66 -42.59 1.60
N ASP A 25 29.11 -43.66 2.14
CA ASP A 25 27.82 -44.23 1.71
C ASP A 25 26.66 -43.21 1.81
N ASP A 26 26.71 -42.30 2.77
CA ASP A 26 25.74 -41.24 2.95
C ASP A 26 25.82 -40.12 1.89
N CYS A 27 26.87 -40.08 1.09
CA CYS A 27 27.17 -39.09 0.06
C CYS A 27 27.10 -39.64 -1.38
N LYS A 28 26.50 -40.81 -1.60
CA LYS A 28 26.40 -41.47 -2.90
C LYS A 28 25.67 -40.65 -3.98
N GLU A 29 24.84 -39.68 -3.57
CA GLU A 29 24.18 -38.74 -4.50
C GLU A 29 25.20 -38.02 -5.42
N PHE A 30 26.43 -37.78 -4.96
CA PHE A 30 27.48 -37.11 -5.72
C PHE A 30 28.14 -38.01 -6.75
N LEU A 31 27.72 -39.26 -6.88
CA LEU A 31 28.08 -40.15 -7.98
C LEU A 31 27.11 -40.06 -9.16
N GLU A 32 25.99 -39.36 -8.97
CA GLU A 32 24.96 -39.19 -10.01
C GLU A 32 25.30 -38.03 -10.94
N GLU A 33 25.30 -38.27 -12.26
CA GLU A 33 25.59 -37.26 -13.30
C GLU A 33 24.66 -36.03 -13.16
N ALA A 34 23.39 -36.26 -12.91
CA ALA A 34 22.41 -35.18 -12.75
C ALA A 34 22.74 -34.27 -11.57
N ARG A 35 23.16 -34.86 -10.43
CA ARG A 35 23.54 -34.12 -9.22
C ARG A 35 24.79 -33.27 -9.46
N ILE A 36 25.83 -33.86 -10.02
CA ILE A 36 27.07 -33.13 -10.36
C ILE A 36 26.79 -32.03 -11.38
N SER A 37 26.04 -32.34 -12.45
CA SER A 37 25.66 -31.34 -13.47
C SER A 37 24.94 -30.13 -12.84
N SER A 38 24.03 -30.35 -11.91
CA SER A 38 23.31 -29.26 -11.20
C SER A 38 24.25 -28.40 -10.37
N LEU A 39 25.21 -29.02 -9.67
CA LEU A 39 26.23 -28.31 -8.88
C LEU A 39 27.16 -27.49 -9.76
N LEU A 40 27.66 -28.11 -10.86
CA LEU A 40 28.52 -27.41 -11.80
C LEU A 40 27.80 -26.22 -12.45
N LYS A 41 26.54 -26.38 -12.82
CA LYS A 41 25.70 -25.24 -13.30
C LYS A 41 25.56 -24.16 -12.27
N LYS A 42 25.37 -24.48 -10.99
CA LYS A 42 25.21 -23.47 -9.94
C LYS A 42 26.52 -22.72 -9.67
N TYR A 43 27.62 -23.41 -9.53
CA TYR A 43 28.87 -22.84 -9.02
C TYR A 43 29.92 -22.51 -10.09
N CYS A 44 29.85 -23.15 -11.26
CA CYS A 44 30.88 -23.09 -12.28
C CYS A 44 30.45 -22.44 -13.60
N SER A 45 29.19 -22.01 -13.73
CA SER A 45 28.60 -21.51 -14.99
C SER A 45 29.42 -20.42 -15.68
N PHE A 46 30.18 -19.64 -14.93
CA PHE A 46 30.91 -18.49 -15.49
C PHE A 46 32.40 -18.48 -15.13
N LEU A 47 32.93 -19.63 -14.74
CA LEU A 47 34.37 -19.70 -14.46
C LEU A 47 35.18 -19.27 -15.69
N PRO A 48 36.30 -18.52 -15.50
CA PRO A 48 37.10 -18.00 -16.61
C PRO A 48 37.91 -19.09 -17.35
N ILE A 49 37.78 -20.35 -16.93
CA ILE A 49 38.45 -21.52 -17.50
C ILE A 49 37.38 -22.49 -18.00
N PRO A 50 37.49 -23.04 -19.22
CA PRO A 50 36.53 -24.02 -19.72
C PRO A 50 36.44 -25.26 -18.80
N VAL A 51 35.23 -25.62 -18.43
CA VAL A 51 34.92 -26.81 -17.62
C VAL A 51 34.21 -27.82 -18.50
N ALA A 52 34.84 -28.95 -18.71
CA ALA A 52 34.27 -30.06 -19.48
C ALA A 52 33.60 -31.06 -18.53
N PHE A 53 32.35 -31.43 -18.80
CA PHE A 53 31.63 -32.48 -18.08
C PHE A 53 30.91 -33.42 -19.06
N GLY A 54 31.45 -34.62 -19.21
CA GLY A 54 30.98 -35.60 -20.18
C GLY A 54 31.26 -35.19 -21.63
N LYS A 55 30.59 -35.86 -22.56
CA LYS A 55 30.66 -35.58 -24.00
C LYS A 55 29.41 -34.90 -24.50
N LYS A 56 29.51 -34.11 -25.57
CA LYS A 56 28.34 -33.56 -26.25
C LYS A 56 27.43 -34.66 -26.74
N LYS A 57 26.13 -34.53 -26.52
CA LYS A 57 25.09 -35.47 -26.96
C LYS A 57 24.32 -34.84 -28.11
N GLU A 58 24.25 -35.50 -29.26
CA GLU A 58 23.46 -35.11 -30.43
C GLU A 58 22.30 -36.06 -30.66
N TRP A 59 21.20 -35.54 -31.17
CA TRP A 59 20.06 -36.36 -31.57
C TRP A 59 20.30 -36.92 -32.98
N LYS A 60 20.47 -38.23 -33.10
CA LYS A 60 20.54 -38.95 -34.38
C LYS A 60 19.51 -40.09 -34.35
N ASP A 61 18.66 -40.14 -35.37
CA ASP A 61 17.64 -41.17 -35.54
C ASP A 61 16.73 -41.40 -34.29
N GLY A 62 16.35 -40.32 -33.58
CA GLY A 62 15.50 -40.38 -32.40
C GLY A 62 16.19 -40.86 -31.11
N LYS A 63 17.53 -40.99 -31.13
CA LYS A 63 18.35 -41.36 -29.96
C LYS A 63 19.43 -40.30 -29.70
N GLN A 64 19.72 -40.06 -28.43
CA GLN A 64 20.90 -39.29 -28.05
C GLN A 64 22.15 -40.11 -28.21
N VAL A 65 23.10 -39.64 -29.04
CA VAL A 65 24.39 -40.26 -29.28
C VAL A 65 25.49 -39.32 -28.78
N GLU A 66 26.44 -39.85 -28.02
CA GLU A 66 27.60 -39.09 -27.58
C GLU A 66 28.56 -38.84 -28.74
N THR A 67 29.04 -37.62 -28.86
CA THR A 67 30.06 -37.23 -29.84
C THR A 67 31.47 -37.39 -29.26
N ALA A 68 32.50 -37.21 -30.08
CA ALA A 68 33.90 -37.23 -29.62
C ALA A 68 34.28 -35.91 -28.88
N GLU A 69 33.45 -34.85 -28.99
CA GLU A 69 33.75 -33.55 -28.44
C GLU A 69 33.37 -33.47 -26.95
N ASP A 70 34.20 -32.76 -26.17
CA ASP A 70 33.92 -32.48 -24.77
C ASP A 70 32.72 -31.54 -24.63
N ASN A 71 31.87 -31.81 -23.65
CA ASN A 71 30.75 -30.95 -23.30
C ASN A 71 31.23 -29.84 -22.35
N ILE A 72 31.54 -28.66 -22.89
CA ILE A 72 31.89 -27.49 -22.09
C ILE A 72 30.58 -26.90 -21.50
N ILE A 73 30.50 -26.83 -20.17
CA ILE A 73 29.27 -26.51 -19.45
C ILE A 73 29.19 -25.05 -19.01
N ASN A 74 30.28 -24.30 -19.08
CA ASN A 74 30.37 -22.92 -18.63
C ASN A 74 30.64 -21.93 -19.76
N ASP A 75 30.30 -20.68 -19.53
CA ASP A 75 30.68 -19.53 -20.36
C ASP A 75 31.85 -18.81 -19.70
N SER A 76 33.05 -18.92 -20.32
CA SER A 76 34.27 -18.30 -19.78
C SER A 76 34.38 -16.78 -20.06
N ASN A 77 33.52 -16.24 -20.92
CA ASN A 77 33.44 -14.80 -21.23
C ASN A 77 32.01 -14.26 -21.08
N PRO A 78 31.47 -14.25 -19.86
CA PRO A 78 30.10 -13.88 -19.65
C PRO A 78 29.81 -12.42 -20.02
N LEU A 79 28.56 -12.16 -20.38
CA LEU A 79 28.11 -10.90 -20.97
C LEU A 79 28.54 -9.64 -20.17
N TRP A 80 28.58 -9.72 -18.86
CA TRP A 80 28.93 -8.56 -17.99
C TRP A 80 30.42 -8.20 -18.02
N THR A 81 31.28 -9.05 -18.56
CA THR A 81 32.71 -8.75 -18.74
C THR A 81 33.00 -8.01 -20.04
N LEU A 82 32.04 -7.98 -20.97
CA LEU A 82 32.15 -7.30 -22.25
C LEU A 82 31.80 -5.81 -22.11
N LYS A 83 32.27 -4.99 -23.06
CA LYS A 83 31.95 -3.56 -23.05
C LYS A 83 30.51 -3.32 -23.50
N PRO A 84 29.74 -2.46 -22.82
CA PRO A 84 28.37 -2.16 -23.22
C PRO A 84 28.22 -1.67 -24.67
N SER A 85 29.24 -1.03 -25.23
CA SER A 85 29.25 -0.55 -26.62
C SER A 85 29.31 -1.64 -27.67
N GLU A 86 29.70 -2.87 -27.28
CA GLU A 86 29.83 -4.02 -28.15
C GLU A 86 28.58 -4.91 -28.16
N LEU A 87 27.62 -4.59 -27.28
CA LEU A 87 26.44 -5.42 -27.01
C LEU A 87 25.17 -4.78 -27.59
N LYS A 88 24.25 -5.63 -28.01
CA LYS A 88 22.90 -5.26 -28.48
C LYS A 88 21.85 -5.64 -27.45
N ASP A 89 20.68 -5.04 -27.54
CA ASP A 89 19.55 -5.32 -26.66
C ASP A 89 19.18 -6.81 -26.63
N GLU A 90 19.31 -7.50 -27.77
CA GLU A 90 19.01 -8.95 -27.85
C GLU A 90 20.00 -9.80 -27.03
N ASP A 91 21.25 -9.37 -26.90
CA ASP A 91 22.25 -10.07 -26.08
C ASP A 91 21.87 -10.04 -24.62
N TYR A 92 21.41 -8.86 -24.13
CA TYR A 92 20.93 -8.68 -22.76
C TYR A 92 19.65 -9.49 -22.50
N LYS A 93 18.70 -9.49 -23.43
CA LYS A 93 17.45 -10.26 -23.28
C LYS A 93 17.71 -11.75 -23.30
N LYS A 94 18.60 -12.21 -24.17
CA LYS A 94 19.01 -13.61 -24.22
C LYS A 94 19.63 -14.03 -22.90
N PHE A 95 20.61 -13.26 -22.42
CA PHE A 95 21.27 -13.54 -21.15
C PHE A 95 20.28 -13.56 -19.97
N TYR A 96 19.30 -12.66 -19.96
CA TYR A 96 18.24 -12.68 -18.95
C TYR A 96 17.39 -13.95 -19.01
N ARG A 97 17.00 -14.40 -20.21
CA ARG A 97 16.23 -15.65 -20.41
C ARG A 97 17.03 -16.88 -19.98
N ASP A 98 18.32 -16.88 -20.22
CA ASP A 98 19.20 -17.97 -19.80
C ASP A 98 19.33 -18.06 -18.28
N LEU A 99 19.38 -16.92 -17.58
CA LEU A 99 19.43 -16.87 -16.12
C LEU A 99 18.06 -17.12 -15.46
N TYR A 100 16.97 -16.64 -16.07
CA TYR A 100 15.61 -16.64 -15.50
C TYR A 100 14.57 -17.16 -16.50
N PRO A 101 14.63 -18.45 -16.89
CA PRO A 101 13.81 -18.99 -17.97
C PRO A 101 12.30 -18.96 -17.72
N MET A 102 11.87 -18.80 -16.45
CA MET A 102 10.46 -18.74 -16.05
C MET A 102 9.97 -17.31 -15.82
N SER A 103 10.80 -16.31 -16.07
CA SER A 103 10.44 -14.89 -15.86
C SER A 103 10.02 -14.23 -17.18
N ASP A 104 9.10 -13.26 -17.09
CA ASP A 104 8.75 -12.39 -18.21
C ASP A 104 9.96 -11.54 -18.62
N GLU A 105 9.99 -10.98 -19.83
CA GLU A 105 11.08 -10.10 -20.28
C GLU A 105 11.23 -8.88 -19.34
N PRO A 106 12.48 -8.45 -19.07
CA PRO A 106 12.73 -7.31 -18.18
C PRO A 106 12.28 -6.01 -18.82
N LEU A 107 11.92 -5.04 -17.99
CA LEU A 107 11.54 -3.68 -18.41
C LEU A 107 12.71 -2.95 -19.09
N PHE A 108 13.89 -3.07 -18.49
CA PHE A 108 15.18 -2.56 -18.95
C PHE A 108 16.29 -3.13 -18.06
N TRP A 109 17.53 -2.77 -18.37
CA TRP A 109 18.71 -3.22 -17.64
C TRP A 109 19.72 -2.09 -17.46
N ILE A 110 20.61 -2.31 -16.51
CA ILE A 110 21.76 -1.45 -16.22
C ILE A 110 23.00 -2.31 -16.28
N HIS A 111 23.90 -2.00 -17.22
CA HIS A 111 25.21 -2.64 -17.29
C HIS A 111 26.18 -1.79 -16.46
N LEU A 112 26.72 -2.40 -15.41
CA LEU A 112 27.72 -1.81 -14.53
C LEU A 112 29.12 -2.20 -15.04
N ASN A 113 29.99 -1.21 -15.18
CA ASN A 113 31.38 -1.41 -15.52
C ASN A 113 32.19 -0.29 -14.88
N VAL A 114 32.86 -0.60 -13.78
CA VAL A 114 33.58 0.34 -12.91
C VAL A 114 34.95 -0.21 -12.61
N ASP A 115 35.99 0.58 -12.90
CA ASP A 115 37.37 0.23 -12.64
C ASP A 115 37.99 0.99 -11.47
N TYR A 116 37.38 2.13 -11.07
CA TYR A 116 37.85 2.99 -9.99
C TYR A 116 36.68 3.70 -9.31
N PRO A 117 36.64 3.84 -7.97
CA PRO A 117 37.65 3.50 -6.94
C PRO A 117 37.63 2.04 -6.48
N PHE A 118 36.82 1.21 -7.09
CA PHE A 118 36.72 -0.24 -6.88
C PHE A 118 36.35 -0.91 -8.21
N HIS A 119 36.60 -2.19 -8.32
CA HIS A 119 36.21 -2.96 -9.48
C HIS A 119 34.82 -3.56 -9.26
N LEU A 120 33.89 -3.19 -10.14
CA LEU A 120 32.54 -3.73 -10.12
C LEU A 120 32.04 -3.85 -11.56
N THR A 121 31.72 -5.06 -11.95
CA THR A 121 31.03 -5.33 -13.20
C THR A 121 29.70 -6.04 -12.90
N GLY A 122 28.78 -6.02 -13.84
CA GLY A 122 27.51 -6.69 -13.63
C GLY A 122 26.38 -6.15 -14.51
N ILE A 123 25.28 -6.86 -14.50
CA ILE A 123 24.06 -6.46 -15.19
C ILE A 123 22.89 -6.62 -14.22
N LEU A 124 22.22 -5.51 -13.93
CA LEU A 124 21.00 -5.50 -13.13
C LEU A 124 19.79 -5.31 -14.04
N TYR A 125 18.81 -6.14 -13.89
CA TYR A 125 17.56 -6.12 -14.64
C TYR A 125 16.39 -5.70 -13.77
N PHE A 126 15.53 -4.85 -14.30
CA PHE A 126 14.25 -4.50 -13.69
C PHE A 126 13.19 -5.49 -14.20
N PRO A 127 12.72 -6.42 -13.35
CA PRO A 127 11.70 -7.38 -13.76
C PRO A 127 10.32 -6.70 -13.76
N LYS A 128 9.37 -7.29 -14.51
CA LYS A 128 7.95 -6.97 -14.33
C LYS A 128 7.46 -7.56 -13.00
N VAL A 129 6.87 -6.72 -12.17
CA VAL A 129 6.35 -7.15 -10.86
C VAL A 129 4.86 -7.42 -10.99
N LYS A 130 4.44 -8.68 -10.79
CA LYS A 130 3.02 -9.04 -10.72
C LYS A 130 2.47 -8.63 -9.36
N SER A 131 1.23 -8.14 -9.31
CA SER A 131 0.56 -7.53 -8.16
C SER A 131 0.44 -8.41 -6.90
N ASN A 132 0.68 -9.70 -6.96
CA ASN A 132 0.81 -10.59 -5.80
C ASN A 132 2.29 -10.77 -5.47
N ILE A 133 2.79 -9.83 -4.69
CA ILE A 133 4.18 -9.82 -4.27
C ILE A 133 4.39 -10.84 -3.16
N GLU A 134 4.66 -12.07 -3.52
CA GLU A 134 5.74 -12.77 -2.87
C GLU A 134 7.02 -12.04 -3.30
N LEU A 135 7.52 -11.18 -2.43
CA LEU A 135 8.83 -10.56 -2.58
C LEU A 135 9.87 -11.68 -2.55
N ASN A 136 10.04 -12.36 -3.67
CA ASN A 136 11.14 -13.29 -3.89
C ASN A 136 12.42 -12.46 -3.93
N LYS A 137 12.88 -12.09 -2.74
CA LYS A 137 14.21 -11.54 -2.51
C LYS A 137 15.22 -12.56 -2.99
N ASN A 138 16.41 -12.09 -3.35
CA ASN A 138 17.57 -12.93 -3.68
C ASN A 138 17.58 -13.53 -5.10
N LYS A 139 17.37 -12.69 -6.10
CA LYS A 139 17.62 -13.07 -7.50
C LYS A 139 18.84 -12.40 -8.14
N ILE A 140 19.62 -11.64 -7.36
CA ILE A 140 20.90 -11.12 -7.79
C ILE A 140 21.98 -12.12 -7.37
N GLN A 141 22.73 -12.62 -8.33
CA GLN A 141 23.85 -13.53 -8.09
C GLN A 141 25.14 -12.74 -7.95
N LEU A 142 25.88 -12.99 -6.88
CA LEU A 142 27.17 -12.36 -6.60
C LEU A 142 28.30 -13.28 -7.03
N TYR A 143 29.25 -12.71 -7.75
CA TYR A 143 30.48 -13.34 -8.19
C TYR A 143 31.70 -12.56 -7.67
N CYS A 144 32.83 -13.24 -7.59
CA CYS A 144 34.14 -12.67 -7.36
C CYS A 144 35.10 -13.26 -8.39
N ASN A 145 35.53 -12.44 -9.36
CA ASN A 145 36.32 -12.89 -10.52
C ASN A 145 35.64 -14.09 -11.23
N GLN A 146 34.36 -13.96 -11.55
CA GLN A 146 33.53 -14.97 -12.21
C GLN A 146 33.29 -16.26 -11.38
N VAL A 147 33.75 -16.31 -10.13
CA VAL A 147 33.49 -17.42 -9.22
C VAL A 147 32.24 -17.10 -8.41
N TYR A 148 31.23 -17.96 -8.47
CA TYR A 148 29.99 -17.78 -7.71
C TYR A 148 30.24 -17.72 -6.19
N VAL A 149 29.62 -16.74 -5.53
CA VAL A 149 29.73 -16.53 -4.09
C VAL A 149 28.38 -16.84 -3.40
N THR A 150 27.34 -16.10 -3.76
CA THR A 150 26.03 -16.21 -3.12
C THR A 150 24.94 -15.58 -4.00
N ASP A 151 23.70 -15.94 -3.73
CA ASP A 151 22.49 -15.29 -4.25
C ASP A 151 21.85 -14.32 -3.22
N SER A 152 22.41 -14.23 -2.02
CA SER A 152 22.01 -13.24 -1.01
C SER A 152 22.97 -12.06 -1.03
N VAL A 153 22.47 -10.92 -1.51
CA VAL A 153 23.23 -9.66 -1.63
C VAL A 153 22.89 -8.65 -0.53
N GLU A 154 22.37 -9.13 0.59
CA GLU A 154 22.07 -8.29 1.76
C GLU A 154 23.32 -7.52 2.21
N GLY A 155 23.17 -6.22 2.43
CA GLY A 155 24.25 -5.32 2.82
C GLY A 155 25.15 -4.84 1.68
N ILE A 156 25.15 -5.48 0.50
CA ILE A 156 25.89 -5.03 -0.69
C ILE A 156 25.01 -4.13 -1.54
N VAL A 157 23.77 -4.55 -1.74
CA VAL A 157 22.76 -3.83 -2.50
C VAL A 157 21.73 -3.29 -1.53
N PRO A 158 21.31 -2.02 -1.64
CA PRO A 158 20.22 -1.50 -0.83
C PRO A 158 18.96 -2.35 -0.91
N ASP A 159 18.20 -2.44 0.17
CA ASP A 159 17.05 -3.33 0.30
C ASP A 159 16.03 -3.18 -0.84
N PHE A 160 15.77 -1.95 -1.30
CA PHE A 160 14.84 -1.69 -2.40
C PHE A 160 15.32 -2.23 -3.75
N LEU A 161 16.63 -2.43 -3.92
CA LEU A 161 17.23 -3.01 -5.12
C LEU A 161 17.37 -4.54 -5.05
N THR A 162 17.11 -5.17 -3.90
CA THR A 162 17.11 -6.64 -3.78
C THR A 162 15.98 -7.30 -4.57
N LEU A 163 15.00 -6.51 -5.01
CA LEU A 163 13.93 -6.93 -5.91
C LEU A 163 14.37 -7.05 -7.38
N LEU A 164 15.55 -6.53 -7.73
CA LEU A 164 16.12 -6.64 -9.07
C LEU A 164 16.62 -8.06 -9.31
N HIS A 165 16.72 -8.41 -10.57
CA HIS A 165 17.40 -9.60 -11.04
C HIS A 165 18.77 -9.25 -11.58
N GLY A 166 19.70 -10.23 -11.68
CA GLY A 166 20.95 -10.00 -12.38
C GLY A 166 22.16 -10.60 -11.73
N VAL A 167 23.29 -10.03 -12.08
CA VAL A 167 24.63 -10.49 -11.69
C VAL A 167 25.47 -9.30 -11.26
N LEU A 168 26.20 -9.46 -10.18
CA LEU A 168 27.25 -8.54 -9.74
C LEU A 168 28.54 -9.32 -9.59
N ASP A 169 29.64 -8.79 -10.08
CA ASP A 169 30.99 -9.37 -9.97
C ASP A 169 31.97 -8.31 -9.47
N SER A 170 32.55 -8.56 -8.32
CA SER A 170 33.54 -7.64 -7.73
C SER A 170 34.57 -8.39 -6.90
N PRO A 171 35.86 -8.21 -7.19
CA PRO A 171 36.96 -8.72 -6.37
C PRO A 171 37.14 -7.94 -5.05
N ASP A 172 36.60 -6.71 -4.98
CA ASP A 172 36.79 -5.80 -3.85
C ASP A 172 35.77 -6.03 -2.71
N ILE A 173 34.83 -6.95 -2.89
CA ILE A 173 33.90 -7.34 -1.84
C ILE A 173 34.62 -8.32 -0.90
N PRO A 174 34.79 -7.95 0.40
CA PRO A 174 35.51 -8.80 1.33
C PRO A 174 34.72 -10.07 1.63
N LEU A 175 35.29 -11.20 1.30
CA LEU A 175 34.75 -12.52 1.55
C LEU A 175 35.50 -13.15 2.74
N ASN A 176 34.79 -13.97 3.53
CA ASN A 176 35.49 -14.82 4.50
C ASN A 176 36.25 -15.95 3.77
N VAL A 177 37.08 -16.69 4.51
CA VAL A 177 37.90 -17.77 3.93
C VAL A 177 37.06 -18.84 3.23
N SER A 178 35.85 -19.11 3.72
CA SER A 178 34.90 -20.06 3.11
C SER A 178 34.06 -19.46 1.98
N ARG A 179 34.21 -18.16 1.69
CA ARG A 179 33.38 -17.39 0.72
C ARG A 179 31.88 -17.45 0.98
N SER A 180 31.47 -17.91 2.16
CA SER A 180 30.05 -18.10 2.52
C SER A 180 29.44 -16.92 3.29
N TYR A 181 30.24 -15.94 3.68
CA TYR A 181 29.79 -14.79 4.49
C TYR A 181 30.42 -13.50 4.00
N LEU A 182 29.60 -12.48 3.89
CA LEU A 182 30.01 -11.12 3.56
C LEU A 182 30.40 -10.37 4.84
N GLN A 183 31.56 -9.74 4.84
CA GLN A 183 31.94 -8.87 5.94
C GLN A 183 31.45 -7.46 5.66
N SER A 184 30.74 -6.85 6.60
CA SER A 184 30.37 -5.43 6.53
C SER A 184 31.62 -4.58 6.57
N ASP A 185 31.97 -3.95 5.44
CA ASP A 185 33.14 -3.09 5.28
C ASP A 185 32.76 -1.76 4.64
N ALA A 186 33.62 -0.78 4.81
CA ALA A 186 33.52 0.54 4.19
C ALA A 186 33.43 0.49 2.64
N ASN A 187 34.05 -0.51 2.02
CA ASN A 187 33.97 -0.72 0.58
C ASN A 187 32.59 -1.18 0.12
N VAL A 188 31.95 -2.08 0.86
CA VAL A 188 30.58 -2.53 0.60
C VAL A 188 29.61 -1.35 0.60
N LYS A 189 29.75 -0.45 1.56
CA LYS A 189 28.92 0.77 1.62
C LYS A 189 29.14 1.69 0.41
N LYS A 190 30.38 1.85 -0.04
CA LYS A 190 30.71 2.62 -1.26
C LYS A 190 30.10 1.99 -2.51
N ILE A 191 30.18 0.66 -2.64
CA ILE A 191 29.57 -0.10 -3.75
C ILE A 191 28.06 0.10 -3.74
N SER A 192 27.40 -0.06 -2.59
CA SER A 192 25.97 0.16 -2.41
C SER A 192 25.53 1.56 -2.84
N THR A 193 26.22 2.60 -2.36
CA THR A 193 25.96 3.99 -2.74
C THR A 193 26.14 4.22 -4.25
N TYR A 194 27.16 3.62 -4.84
CA TYR A 194 27.43 3.74 -6.28
C TYR A 194 26.33 3.06 -7.11
N ILE A 195 25.89 1.85 -6.73
CA ILE A 195 24.79 1.16 -7.40
C ILE A 195 23.53 2.00 -7.34
N THR A 196 23.18 2.53 -6.16
CA THR A 196 22.04 3.44 -5.97
C THR A 196 22.10 4.63 -6.92
N LYS A 197 23.27 5.27 -7.00
CA LYS A 197 23.49 6.38 -7.92
C LYS A 197 23.27 5.97 -9.38
N LYS A 198 23.86 4.87 -9.83
CA LYS A 198 23.73 4.39 -11.22
C LYS A 198 22.30 4.02 -11.58
N VAL A 199 21.59 3.41 -10.65
CA VAL A 199 20.15 3.12 -10.81
C VAL A 199 19.36 4.41 -10.97
N SER A 200 19.57 5.40 -10.10
CA SER A 200 18.90 6.70 -10.18
C SER A 200 19.23 7.43 -11.49
N ASP A 201 20.51 7.47 -11.88
CA ASP A 201 20.95 8.12 -13.12
C ASP A 201 20.31 7.47 -14.36
N ARG A 202 20.15 6.14 -14.35
CA ARG A 202 19.49 5.40 -15.44
C ARG A 202 18.00 5.68 -15.52
N LEU A 203 17.30 5.65 -14.38
CA LEU A 203 15.88 6.00 -14.30
C LEU A 203 15.62 7.43 -14.78
N GLN A 204 16.42 8.39 -14.31
CA GLN A 204 16.35 9.77 -14.74
C GLN A 204 16.64 9.94 -16.23
N SER A 205 17.61 9.18 -16.76
CA SER A 205 17.93 9.20 -18.20
C SER A 205 16.76 8.68 -19.05
N ILE A 206 16.10 7.59 -18.66
CA ILE A 206 14.91 7.06 -19.36
C ILE A 206 13.80 8.11 -19.30
N PHE A 207 13.52 8.69 -18.13
CA PHE A 207 12.52 9.72 -17.95
C PHE A 207 12.75 10.94 -18.86
N LYS A 208 14.00 11.42 -18.93
CA LYS A 208 14.34 12.62 -19.76
C LYS A 208 14.33 12.34 -21.26
N ASN A 209 14.76 11.15 -21.68
CA ASN A 209 14.91 10.83 -23.09
C ASN A 209 13.60 10.33 -23.74
N ASP A 210 12.80 9.61 -22.98
CA ASP A 210 11.50 9.06 -23.44
C ASP A 210 10.52 8.98 -22.26
N ARG A 211 9.95 10.13 -21.93
CA ARG A 211 8.97 10.24 -20.86
C ARG A 211 7.78 9.32 -21.07
N LYS A 212 7.30 9.19 -22.31
CA LYS A 212 6.15 8.34 -22.62
C LYS A 212 6.43 6.88 -22.29
N GLN A 213 7.59 6.37 -22.69
CA GLN A 213 8.00 5.01 -22.36
C GLN A 213 8.15 4.82 -20.85
N PHE A 214 8.60 5.84 -20.11
CA PHE A 214 8.71 5.80 -18.66
C PHE A 214 7.32 5.72 -18.01
N GLU A 215 6.36 6.52 -18.47
CA GLU A 215 4.97 6.51 -18.02
C GLU A 215 4.29 5.16 -18.29
N GLU A 216 4.49 4.57 -19.47
CA GLU A 216 3.96 3.23 -19.81
C GLU A 216 4.50 2.12 -18.86
N LYS A 217 5.70 2.30 -18.33
CA LYS A 217 6.34 1.35 -17.39
C LYS A 217 6.13 1.73 -15.92
N TRP A 218 5.47 2.86 -15.64
CA TRP A 218 5.39 3.41 -14.29
C TRP A 218 4.77 2.45 -13.27
N ASN A 219 3.73 1.74 -13.64
CA ASN A 219 3.05 0.79 -12.75
C ASN A 219 4.00 -0.33 -12.25
N ASP A 220 4.92 -0.77 -13.10
CA ASP A 220 5.93 -1.76 -12.73
C ASP A 220 7.11 -1.14 -11.97
N LEU A 221 7.43 0.14 -12.24
CA LEU A 221 8.54 0.87 -11.61
C LEU A 221 8.18 1.49 -10.25
N LYS A 222 6.91 1.86 -10.07
CA LYS A 222 6.40 2.57 -8.90
C LYS A 222 6.85 1.93 -7.59
N ILE A 223 6.81 0.60 -7.49
CA ILE A 223 7.18 -0.10 -6.26
C ILE A 223 8.66 0.05 -5.90
N PHE A 224 9.56 -0.05 -6.89
CA PHE A 224 11.00 0.11 -6.68
C PHE A 224 11.33 1.53 -6.27
N ILE A 225 10.72 2.51 -6.95
CA ILE A 225 10.96 3.93 -6.70
C ILE A 225 10.40 4.33 -5.34
N ASN A 226 9.17 3.94 -5.03
CA ASN A 226 8.54 4.22 -3.75
C ASN A 226 9.31 3.59 -2.58
N TYR A 227 9.70 2.32 -2.71
CA TYR A 227 10.47 1.65 -1.66
C TYR A 227 11.85 2.31 -1.47
N GLY A 228 12.51 2.68 -2.57
CA GLY A 228 13.77 3.43 -2.52
C GLY A 228 13.62 4.78 -1.82
N MET A 229 12.61 5.56 -2.16
CA MET A 229 12.34 6.86 -1.52
C MET A 229 12.04 6.73 -0.02
N LEU A 230 11.37 5.66 0.39
CA LEU A 230 11.04 5.40 1.80
C LEU A 230 12.24 4.98 2.64
N THR A 231 13.21 4.30 2.04
CA THR A 231 14.31 3.66 2.78
C THR A 231 15.67 4.36 2.62
N GLN A 232 15.84 5.21 1.60
CA GLN A 232 17.11 5.84 1.27
C GLN A 232 16.91 7.33 0.96
N GLU A 233 17.38 8.20 1.85
CA GLU A 233 17.29 9.67 1.68
C GLU A 233 17.99 10.15 0.41
N ASP A 234 19.21 9.67 0.15
CA ASP A 234 19.99 10.02 -1.05
C ASP A 234 19.27 9.60 -2.35
N PHE A 235 18.47 8.52 -2.29
CA PHE A 235 17.66 8.09 -3.43
C PHE A 235 16.43 9.00 -3.59
N TYR A 236 15.75 9.36 -2.50
CA TYR A 236 14.63 10.32 -2.52
C TYR A 236 15.06 11.63 -3.20
N ASP A 237 16.20 12.21 -2.81
CA ASP A 237 16.68 13.46 -3.37
C ASP A 237 16.92 13.42 -4.88
N ARG A 238 17.19 12.25 -5.44
CA ARG A 238 17.32 12.02 -6.88
C ARG A 238 16.01 11.67 -7.54
N ALA A 239 15.18 10.85 -6.88
CA ALA A 239 13.96 10.31 -7.43
C ALA A 239 12.82 11.35 -7.51
N LYS A 240 12.79 12.36 -6.63
CA LYS A 240 11.76 13.40 -6.60
C LYS A 240 11.58 14.14 -7.94
N ASP A 241 12.61 14.15 -8.80
CA ASP A 241 12.57 14.83 -10.09
C ASP A 241 11.93 13.97 -11.20
N PHE A 242 11.81 12.66 -11.01
CA PHE A 242 11.25 11.73 -12.00
C PHE A 242 10.19 10.78 -11.44
N ALA A 243 10.00 10.76 -10.12
CA ALA A 243 8.88 10.02 -9.53
C ALA A 243 7.54 10.65 -9.95
N LEU A 244 6.56 9.80 -10.23
CA LEU A 244 5.30 10.25 -10.79
C LEU A 244 4.13 10.00 -9.83
N PHE A 245 3.18 10.92 -9.83
CA PHE A 245 1.81 10.66 -9.43
C PHE A 245 0.99 10.22 -10.64
N THR A 246 -0.01 9.40 -10.39
CA THR A 246 -1.03 9.04 -11.37
C THR A 246 -2.37 9.55 -10.86
N ASP A 247 -3.14 10.23 -11.70
CA ASP A 247 -4.51 10.63 -11.33
C ASP A 247 -5.54 9.55 -11.72
N THR A 248 -6.80 9.77 -11.34
CA THR A 248 -7.91 8.86 -11.65
C THR A 248 -8.25 8.79 -13.13
N ASP A 249 -7.73 9.72 -13.95
CA ASP A 249 -7.84 9.71 -15.42
C ASP A 249 -6.63 9.02 -16.09
N SER A 250 -5.73 8.40 -15.31
CA SER A 250 -4.51 7.75 -15.78
C SER A 250 -3.52 8.72 -16.45
N LYS A 251 -3.49 9.97 -16.03
CA LYS A 251 -2.47 10.94 -16.41
C LYS A 251 -1.35 10.94 -15.38
N TYR A 252 -0.14 11.21 -15.87
CA TYR A 252 1.08 11.15 -15.06
C TYR A 252 1.66 12.55 -14.85
N TYR A 253 2.10 12.82 -13.63
CA TYR A 253 2.67 14.10 -13.24
C TYR A 253 3.87 13.90 -12.34
N THR A 254 4.94 14.68 -12.53
CA THR A 254 5.96 14.84 -11.50
C THR A 254 5.37 15.57 -10.29
N PHE A 255 6.06 15.53 -9.17
CA PHE A 255 5.60 16.21 -7.95
C PHE A 255 5.37 17.72 -8.16
N GLU A 256 6.26 18.39 -8.90
CA GLU A 256 6.12 19.82 -9.19
C GLU A 256 5.04 20.12 -10.24
N GLU A 257 4.88 19.27 -11.26
CA GLU A 257 3.78 19.41 -12.22
C GLU A 257 2.43 19.28 -11.53
N TYR A 258 2.27 18.29 -10.64
CA TYR A 258 1.02 18.09 -9.93
C TYR A 258 0.73 19.24 -8.96
N LYS A 259 1.73 19.70 -8.22
CA LYS A 259 1.62 20.88 -7.35
C LYS A 259 1.15 22.11 -8.12
N THR A 260 1.72 22.34 -9.31
CA THR A 260 1.33 23.45 -10.17
C THR A 260 -0.11 23.31 -10.67
N LEU A 261 -0.51 22.10 -11.07
CA LEU A 261 -1.86 21.80 -11.58
C LEU A 261 -2.96 22.13 -10.55
N ILE A 262 -2.76 21.75 -9.29
CA ILE A 262 -3.81 21.83 -8.28
C ILE A 262 -3.78 23.13 -7.47
N LYS A 263 -2.73 23.93 -7.55
CA LYS A 263 -2.46 25.08 -6.69
C LYS A 263 -3.65 26.05 -6.56
N ASP A 264 -4.27 26.40 -7.66
CA ASP A 264 -5.34 27.42 -7.67
C ASP A 264 -6.66 26.86 -7.13
N ASN A 265 -6.93 25.59 -7.38
CA ASN A 265 -8.22 24.98 -7.05
C ASN A 265 -8.20 24.21 -5.72
N GLN A 266 -7.07 23.72 -5.25
CA GLN A 266 -6.98 22.83 -4.10
C GLN A 266 -6.19 23.42 -2.93
N THR A 267 -6.02 24.74 -2.88
CA THR A 267 -5.50 25.43 -1.70
C THR A 267 -6.63 25.79 -0.75
N ASP A 268 -6.49 25.41 0.52
CA ASP A 268 -7.45 25.75 1.57
C ASP A 268 -7.30 27.22 2.07
N LYS A 269 -8.19 27.66 2.94
CA LYS A 269 -8.19 29.00 3.54
C LYS A 269 -6.91 29.32 4.34
N ASP A 270 -6.24 28.30 4.87
CA ASP A 270 -5.04 28.41 5.70
C ASP A 270 -3.76 28.37 4.84
N GLY A 271 -3.92 28.24 3.53
CA GLY A 271 -2.84 28.19 2.55
C GLY A 271 -2.17 26.82 2.45
N ASN A 272 -2.82 25.75 2.92
CA ASN A 272 -2.35 24.39 2.70
C ASN A 272 -2.85 23.88 1.35
N LEU A 273 -2.00 23.22 0.63
CA LEU A 273 -2.32 22.57 -0.64
C LEU A 273 -2.82 21.16 -0.38
N ILE A 274 -4.05 20.88 -0.77
CA ILE A 274 -4.72 19.61 -0.48
C ILE A 274 -4.61 18.68 -1.69
N TYR A 275 -3.86 17.58 -1.51
CA TYR A 275 -3.74 16.50 -2.47
C TYR A 275 -4.86 15.49 -2.21
N LEU A 276 -5.92 15.56 -2.99
CA LEU A 276 -7.00 14.57 -2.92
C LEU A 276 -6.54 13.26 -3.54
N TYR A 277 -6.88 12.13 -2.91
CA TYR A 277 -6.56 10.83 -3.46
C TYR A 277 -7.66 9.79 -3.22
N ALA A 278 -7.66 8.78 -4.08
CA ALA A 278 -8.45 7.56 -3.95
C ALA A 278 -7.51 6.36 -3.94
N ASN A 279 -7.85 5.31 -3.21
CA ASN A 279 -7.11 4.04 -3.22
C ASN A 279 -7.85 2.92 -3.99
N ASN A 280 -9.13 3.12 -4.30
CA ASN A 280 -9.91 2.25 -5.14
C ASN A 280 -10.87 3.11 -5.99
N LYS A 281 -10.58 3.18 -7.29
CA LYS A 281 -11.35 4.02 -8.22
C LYS A 281 -12.82 3.61 -8.33
N ASP A 282 -13.09 2.31 -8.31
CA ASP A 282 -14.44 1.79 -8.51
C ASP A 282 -15.30 1.97 -7.26
N GLU A 283 -14.77 1.63 -6.09
CA GLU A 283 -15.49 1.77 -4.82
C GLU A 283 -15.70 3.24 -4.43
N GLN A 284 -14.77 4.13 -4.81
CA GLN A 284 -14.82 5.55 -4.47
C GLN A 284 -15.32 6.44 -5.61
N TYR A 285 -15.93 5.83 -6.65
CA TYR A 285 -16.33 6.54 -7.86
C TYR A 285 -17.17 7.79 -7.59
N SER A 286 -18.19 7.72 -6.74
CA SER A 286 -19.09 8.86 -6.46
C SER A 286 -18.38 10.02 -5.76
N TYR A 287 -17.39 9.73 -4.91
CA TYR A 287 -16.58 10.76 -4.25
C TYR A 287 -15.60 11.41 -5.23
N ILE A 288 -15.02 10.60 -6.12
CA ILE A 288 -14.17 11.08 -7.22
C ILE A 288 -14.97 11.98 -8.14
N GLU A 289 -16.17 11.56 -8.56
CA GLU A 289 -17.06 12.34 -9.40
C GLU A 289 -17.45 13.67 -8.74
N ALA A 290 -17.79 13.66 -7.46
CA ALA A 290 -18.10 14.88 -6.71
C ALA A 290 -16.91 15.85 -6.67
N ALA A 291 -15.68 15.33 -6.51
CA ALA A 291 -14.46 16.13 -6.52
C ALA A 291 -14.16 16.71 -7.91
N THR A 292 -14.25 15.89 -8.95
CA THR A 292 -13.98 16.31 -10.33
C THR A 292 -15.01 17.30 -10.86
N ASN A 293 -16.30 17.18 -10.47
CA ASN A 293 -17.34 18.15 -10.79
C ASN A 293 -17.08 19.53 -10.16
N LYS A 294 -16.31 19.61 -9.08
CA LYS A 294 -15.81 20.87 -8.51
C LYS A 294 -14.51 21.37 -9.15
N GLY A 295 -14.00 20.68 -10.14
CA GLY A 295 -12.74 21.00 -10.82
C GLY A 295 -11.50 20.59 -10.00
N TYR A 296 -11.63 19.67 -9.03
CA TYR A 296 -10.52 19.12 -8.29
C TYR A 296 -9.93 17.92 -9.03
N ASN A 297 -8.62 17.76 -8.96
CA ASN A 297 -7.93 16.57 -9.45
C ASN A 297 -7.73 15.58 -8.29
N VAL A 298 -7.86 14.29 -8.57
CA VAL A 298 -7.77 13.21 -7.59
C VAL A 298 -6.69 12.24 -8.02
N LEU A 299 -5.71 11.99 -7.15
CA LEU A 299 -4.67 11.00 -7.35
C LEU A 299 -5.20 9.58 -7.12
N LEU A 300 -4.65 8.62 -7.84
CA LEU A 300 -4.84 7.20 -7.60
C LEU A 300 -3.65 6.64 -6.80
N MET A 301 -3.90 6.31 -5.54
CA MET A 301 -2.91 5.78 -4.59
C MET A 301 -3.33 4.35 -4.18
N ASP A 302 -3.24 3.42 -5.13
CA ASP A 302 -3.71 2.03 -5.03
C ASP A 302 -2.59 1.02 -4.73
N GLY A 303 -1.35 1.50 -4.59
CA GLY A 303 -0.18 0.68 -4.29
C GLY A 303 -0.01 0.39 -2.79
N GLN A 304 0.59 -0.75 -2.48
CA GLN A 304 0.83 -1.21 -1.10
C GLN A 304 1.68 -0.25 -0.26
N LEU A 305 2.58 0.51 -0.90
CA LEU A 305 3.47 1.46 -0.24
C LEU A 305 2.92 2.89 -0.20
N ASP A 306 1.79 3.16 -0.87
CA ASP A 306 1.34 4.53 -1.10
C ASP A 306 1.00 5.27 0.19
N ILE A 307 0.46 4.59 1.21
CA ILE A 307 0.18 5.21 2.52
C ILE A 307 1.47 5.67 3.21
N ALA A 308 2.52 4.85 3.14
CA ALA A 308 3.82 5.20 3.70
C ALA A 308 4.45 6.36 2.91
N VAL A 309 4.32 6.34 1.57
CA VAL A 309 4.78 7.43 0.67
C VAL A 309 4.03 8.71 0.98
N VAL A 310 2.71 8.69 1.13
CA VAL A 310 1.91 9.85 1.53
C VAL A 310 2.44 10.44 2.84
N SER A 311 2.65 9.62 3.86
CA SER A 311 3.16 10.07 5.17
C SER A 311 4.56 10.69 5.07
N MET A 312 5.43 10.11 4.24
CA MET A 312 6.77 10.66 3.97
C MET A 312 6.68 11.99 3.22
N LEU A 313 5.84 12.10 2.17
CA LEU A 313 5.70 13.31 1.37
C LEU A 313 5.11 14.47 2.17
N GLU A 314 4.16 14.22 3.09
CA GLU A 314 3.64 15.25 4.00
C GLU A 314 4.72 15.83 4.92
N GLN A 315 5.74 15.04 5.28
CA GLN A 315 6.89 15.53 6.05
C GLN A 315 7.89 16.32 5.19
N LYS A 316 7.98 15.98 3.89
CA LYS A 316 8.93 16.61 2.96
C LYS A 316 8.40 17.88 2.31
N PHE A 317 7.09 17.95 2.09
CA PHE A 317 6.43 19.07 1.45
C PHE A 317 5.93 20.07 2.48
N GLU A 318 6.24 21.33 2.27
CA GLU A 318 5.73 22.40 3.11
C GLU A 318 4.28 22.73 2.78
N LYS A 319 3.43 22.82 3.80
CA LYS A 319 2.02 23.18 3.67
C LYS A 319 1.24 22.29 2.69
N VAL A 320 1.54 21.01 2.68
CA VAL A 320 0.83 20.01 1.88
C VAL A 320 0.13 19.02 2.82
N ARG A 321 -1.08 18.65 2.46
CA ARG A 321 -1.85 17.63 3.14
C ARG A 321 -2.47 16.69 2.12
N PHE A 322 -2.35 15.40 2.34
CA PHE A 322 -3.04 14.39 1.57
C PHE A 322 -4.35 14.01 2.26
N THR A 323 -5.43 13.99 1.50
CA THR A 323 -6.77 13.69 2.05
C THR A 323 -7.49 12.75 1.09
N ARG A 324 -7.98 11.62 1.60
CA ARG A 324 -8.74 10.67 0.78
C ARG A 324 -10.13 11.24 0.49
N VAL A 325 -10.63 11.04 -0.72
CA VAL A 325 -11.86 11.67 -1.23
C VAL A 325 -13.12 11.32 -0.43
N ASP A 326 -13.12 10.18 0.27
CA ASP A 326 -14.23 9.70 1.11
C ASP A 326 -14.04 9.98 2.60
N SER A 327 -13.03 10.77 2.98
CA SER A 327 -12.76 11.08 4.38
C SER A 327 -13.74 12.07 4.99
N ASP A 328 -14.32 12.92 4.17
CA ASP A 328 -15.40 13.85 4.56
C ASP A 328 -16.22 14.24 3.30
N ILE A 329 -17.27 15.02 3.49
CA ILE A 329 -17.98 15.65 2.37
C ILE A 329 -17.04 16.57 1.60
N ILE A 330 -17.27 16.69 0.29
CA ILE A 330 -16.38 17.42 -0.60
C ILE A 330 -16.11 18.88 -0.17
N ASP A 331 -17.07 19.53 0.46
CA ASP A 331 -16.94 20.91 0.93
C ASP A 331 -16.03 21.06 2.15
N ASN A 332 -15.88 20.01 2.94
CA ASN A 332 -14.99 19.97 4.08
C ASN A 332 -13.58 19.49 3.74
N LEU A 333 -13.41 18.78 2.61
CA LEU A 333 -12.08 18.31 2.16
C LEU A 333 -11.15 19.48 1.84
N ILE A 334 -11.69 20.55 1.22
CA ILE A 334 -10.96 21.78 0.91
C ILE A 334 -11.78 22.97 1.36
N VAL A 335 -11.51 23.46 2.56
CA VAL A 335 -12.22 24.59 3.14
C VAL A 335 -11.67 25.89 2.56
N LYS A 336 -12.41 26.53 1.66
CA LYS A 336 -11.99 27.80 1.01
C LYS A 336 -12.36 29.04 1.79
N GLU A 337 -13.49 29.02 2.49
CA GLU A 337 -14.01 30.13 3.29
C GLU A 337 -14.61 29.58 4.58
N ASP A 338 -14.67 30.41 5.62
CA ASP A 338 -15.46 30.06 6.80
C ASP A 338 -16.95 30.10 6.42
N LYS A 339 -17.45 29.02 5.83
CA LYS A 339 -18.88 28.88 5.62
C LYS A 339 -19.54 28.86 7.02
N LYS A 340 -20.39 29.84 7.30
CA LYS A 340 -21.45 29.64 8.26
C LYS A 340 -22.39 28.60 7.62
N ASN A 341 -22.08 27.33 7.80
CA ASN A 341 -23.05 26.28 7.53
C ASN A 341 -24.25 26.66 8.41
N GLU A 342 -25.37 26.93 7.80
CA GLU A 342 -26.65 26.97 8.53
C GLU A 342 -26.83 25.55 9.08
N ALA A 343 -26.30 25.36 10.28
CA ALA A 343 -26.45 24.09 10.97
C ALA A 343 -27.96 23.89 11.18
N LEU A 344 -28.41 22.70 10.82
CA LEU A 344 -29.79 22.33 11.13
C LEU A 344 -30.04 22.60 12.63
N GLU A 345 -31.19 23.11 12.96
CA GLU A 345 -31.60 23.34 14.35
C GLU A 345 -31.28 22.11 15.22
N ALA A 346 -30.65 22.30 16.37
CA ALA A 346 -30.11 21.21 17.19
C ALA A 346 -31.16 20.13 17.52
N GLY A 347 -32.42 20.52 17.71
CA GLY A 347 -33.55 19.60 17.93
C GLY A 347 -33.80 18.68 16.72
N LYS A 348 -33.77 19.22 15.50
CA LYS A 348 -33.99 18.46 14.28
C LYS A 348 -32.81 17.54 13.96
N GLN A 349 -31.58 17.96 14.28
CA GLN A 349 -30.40 17.14 14.22
C GLN A 349 -30.52 15.90 15.11
N GLU A 350 -30.98 16.07 16.35
CA GLU A 350 -31.17 14.97 17.31
C GLU A 350 -32.25 13.99 16.82
N VAL A 351 -33.36 14.50 16.30
CA VAL A 351 -34.44 13.70 15.71
C VAL A 351 -33.96 12.84 14.57
N LEU A 352 -33.30 13.44 13.56
CA LEU A 352 -32.74 12.70 12.44
C LEU A 352 -31.73 11.64 12.89
N SER A 353 -30.84 12.02 13.82
CA SER A 353 -29.86 11.08 14.35
C SER A 353 -30.53 9.87 15.01
N SER A 354 -31.56 10.09 15.82
CA SER A 354 -32.29 9.00 16.49
C SER A 354 -33.03 8.10 15.50
N ILE A 355 -33.72 8.69 14.51
CA ILE A 355 -34.44 7.96 13.47
C ILE A 355 -33.49 7.03 12.69
N PHE A 356 -32.45 7.59 12.12
CA PHE A 356 -31.53 6.83 11.27
C PHE A 356 -30.69 5.83 12.07
N LYS A 357 -30.23 6.18 13.27
CA LYS A 357 -29.49 5.28 14.16
C LYS A 357 -30.27 4.02 14.51
N SER A 358 -31.59 4.14 14.72
CA SER A 358 -32.46 3.01 15.08
C SER A 358 -32.54 1.94 13.99
N GLN A 359 -32.32 2.30 12.72
CA GLN A 359 -32.44 1.40 11.56
C GLN A 359 -31.10 0.93 11.00
N LEU A 360 -29.97 1.41 11.54
CA LEU A 360 -28.64 0.92 11.14
C LEU A 360 -28.47 -0.54 11.57
N PRO A 361 -27.96 -1.41 10.67
CA PRO A 361 -27.65 -2.76 11.04
C PRO A 361 -26.50 -2.81 12.06
N LYS A 362 -26.58 -3.72 13.03
CA LYS A 362 -25.44 -4.01 13.90
C LYS A 362 -24.36 -4.71 13.07
N MET A 363 -23.23 -4.07 12.94
CA MET A 363 -22.06 -4.59 12.22
C MET A 363 -20.92 -4.81 13.22
N ASP A 364 -20.23 -5.94 13.07
CA ASP A 364 -19.10 -6.25 13.96
C ASP A 364 -18.00 -5.20 13.79
N LYS A 365 -17.48 -4.73 14.93
CA LYS A 365 -16.42 -3.72 14.99
C LYS A 365 -16.66 -2.47 14.11
N THR A 366 -17.92 -2.03 14.00
CA THR A 366 -18.26 -0.84 13.21
C THR A 366 -19.22 0.06 13.99
N GLU A 367 -18.90 1.35 14.07
CA GLU A 367 -19.73 2.37 14.72
C GLU A 367 -20.01 3.53 13.76
N PHE A 368 -21.24 4.04 13.82
CA PHE A 368 -21.69 5.16 13.00
C PHE A 368 -22.01 6.37 13.88
N ASN A 369 -21.39 7.49 13.54
CA ASN A 369 -21.80 8.80 14.01
C ASN A 369 -22.70 9.45 12.95
N ILE A 370 -23.88 9.94 13.35
CA ILE A 370 -24.86 10.49 12.41
C ILE A 370 -24.89 12.01 12.53
N THR A 371 -24.71 12.67 11.40
CA THR A 371 -24.73 14.13 11.30
C THR A 371 -25.64 14.56 10.15
N ALA A 372 -26.26 15.74 10.26
CA ALA A 372 -26.99 16.35 9.15
C ALA A 372 -26.30 17.63 8.72
N GLN A 373 -26.14 17.81 7.41
CA GLN A 373 -25.49 18.98 6.81
C GLN A 373 -26.26 19.45 5.57
N ALA A 374 -26.25 20.73 5.32
CA ALA A 374 -26.83 21.32 4.12
C ALA A 374 -25.85 21.15 2.95
N LEU A 375 -26.15 20.23 2.02
CA LEU A 375 -25.29 19.90 0.87
C LEU A 375 -25.86 20.39 -0.46
N GLY A 376 -27.03 21.04 -0.44
CA GLY A 376 -27.79 21.44 -1.62
C GLY A 376 -28.79 20.36 -2.08
N GLU A 377 -29.85 20.82 -2.75
CA GLU A 377 -31.00 19.95 -3.12
C GLU A 377 -30.66 18.83 -4.10
N ASN A 378 -29.64 19.03 -4.94
CA ASN A 378 -29.23 18.07 -5.98
C ASN A 378 -28.13 17.10 -5.54
N ALA A 379 -27.57 17.28 -4.33
CA ALA A 379 -26.58 16.35 -3.81
C ALA A 379 -27.25 15.08 -3.27
N THR A 380 -26.48 14.02 -3.08
CA THR A 380 -26.99 12.75 -2.55
C THR A 380 -27.69 12.94 -1.22
N PRO A 381 -28.80 12.22 -0.94
CA PRO A 381 -29.55 12.36 0.31
C PRO A 381 -28.78 11.92 1.54
N ILE A 382 -27.87 10.98 1.37
CA ILE A 382 -27.12 10.34 2.44
C ILE A 382 -25.78 9.84 1.89
N MET A 383 -24.72 9.98 2.70
CA MET A 383 -23.39 9.44 2.35
C MET A 383 -22.67 8.95 3.60
N ILE A 384 -21.72 8.06 3.41
CA ILE A 384 -20.88 7.53 4.50
C ILE A 384 -19.47 8.06 4.28
N THR A 385 -18.87 8.67 5.31
CA THR A 385 -17.47 9.10 5.26
C THR A 385 -16.68 8.47 6.41
N GLN A 386 -15.37 8.37 6.27
CA GLN A 386 -14.49 7.80 7.28
C GLN A 386 -13.33 8.74 7.59
N SER A 387 -13.21 9.17 8.85
CA SER A 387 -12.14 10.08 9.27
C SER A 387 -10.77 9.61 8.82
N GLU A 388 -10.04 10.50 8.12
CA GLU A 388 -8.69 10.25 7.60
C GLU A 388 -7.73 9.79 8.70
N TYR A 389 -7.77 10.45 9.86
CA TYR A 389 -6.89 10.15 10.98
C TYR A 389 -7.08 8.72 11.51
N MET A 390 -8.31 8.34 11.83
CA MET A 390 -8.60 7.00 12.39
C MET A 390 -8.27 5.90 11.39
N ARG A 391 -8.58 6.13 10.12
CA ARG A 391 -8.29 5.20 9.05
C ARG A 391 -6.78 4.97 8.89
N ARG A 392 -5.99 6.05 8.80
CA ARG A 392 -4.53 5.94 8.68
C ARG A 392 -3.90 5.25 9.88
N MET A 393 -4.38 5.53 11.09
CA MET A 393 -3.87 4.86 12.29
C MET A 393 -4.11 3.35 12.25
N LYS A 394 -5.26 2.91 11.74
CA LYS A 394 -5.55 1.48 11.55
C LYS A 394 -4.69 0.84 10.44
N GLU A 395 -4.55 1.50 9.32
CA GLU A 395 -3.72 1.02 8.20
C GLU A 395 -2.25 0.88 8.63
N MET A 396 -1.72 1.84 9.39
CA MET A 396 -0.37 1.76 9.96
C MET A 396 -0.24 0.64 11.01
N ALA A 397 -1.29 0.39 11.80
CA ALA A 397 -1.29 -0.69 12.79
C ALA A 397 -1.12 -2.08 12.17
N ASN A 398 -1.59 -2.26 10.94
CA ASN A 398 -1.41 -3.50 10.18
C ASN A 398 0.03 -3.71 9.68
N ILE A 399 0.82 -2.63 9.58
CA ILE A 399 2.19 -2.66 9.07
C ILE A 399 3.21 -2.67 10.20
N GLN A 400 2.92 -2.03 11.35
CA GLN A 400 3.82 -1.87 12.48
C GLN A 400 3.33 -2.64 13.71
N ALA A 401 4.06 -3.67 14.12
CA ALA A 401 3.72 -4.53 15.25
C ALA A 401 3.50 -3.79 16.61
N GLY A 402 4.04 -2.58 16.77
CA GLY A 402 3.86 -1.77 17.98
C GLY A 402 2.54 -1.01 18.08
N MET A 403 1.72 -1.00 17.03
CA MET A 403 0.45 -0.25 16.95
C MET A 403 -0.81 -1.15 16.93
N SER A 404 -0.68 -2.42 17.31
CA SER A 404 -1.77 -3.42 17.28
C SER A 404 -3.08 -2.97 17.97
N PHE A 405 -2.98 -2.13 19.01
CA PHE A 405 -4.14 -1.57 19.71
C PHE A 405 -5.10 -0.83 18.76
N TYR A 406 -4.60 -0.05 17.81
CA TYR A 406 -5.45 0.67 16.85
C TYR A 406 -6.13 -0.29 15.86
N GLY A 407 -5.52 -1.43 15.55
CA GLY A 407 -6.11 -2.47 14.69
C GLY A 407 -7.34 -3.14 15.31
N GLU A 408 -7.45 -3.15 16.64
CA GLU A 408 -8.58 -3.75 17.37
C GLU A 408 -9.75 -2.78 17.61
N MET A 409 -9.53 -1.47 17.43
CA MET A 409 -10.59 -0.46 17.59
C MET A 409 -11.69 -0.62 16.54
N PRO A 410 -12.96 -0.29 16.86
CA PRO A 410 -14.03 -0.29 15.88
C PRO A 410 -13.74 0.71 14.74
N ASP A 411 -14.25 0.41 13.55
CA ASP A 411 -14.26 1.35 12.44
C ASP A 411 -15.30 2.43 12.70
N MET A 412 -14.85 3.67 12.76
CA MET A 412 -15.71 4.83 12.97
C MET A 412 -16.06 5.45 11.63
N PHE A 413 -17.34 5.45 11.30
CA PHE A 413 -17.88 6.09 10.10
C PHE A 413 -18.81 7.25 10.48
N ASN A 414 -18.89 8.23 9.61
CA ASN A 414 -19.92 9.26 9.69
C ASN A 414 -20.98 8.97 8.64
N LEU A 415 -22.22 8.87 9.08
CA LEU A 415 -23.39 8.86 8.22
C LEU A 415 -23.89 10.30 8.10
N VAL A 416 -23.64 10.93 6.96
CA VAL A 416 -23.99 12.31 6.71
C VAL A 416 -25.32 12.37 5.96
N LEU A 417 -26.32 13.00 6.57
CA LEU A 417 -27.63 13.24 6.00
C LEU A 417 -27.66 14.62 5.36
N ASN A 418 -28.11 14.71 4.10
CA ASN A 418 -28.28 15.97 3.41
C ASN A 418 -29.62 16.63 3.82
N SER A 419 -29.58 17.62 4.71
CA SER A 419 -30.77 18.31 5.19
C SER A 419 -31.51 19.11 4.11
N ASP A 420 -30.88 19.42 2.99
CA ASP A 420 -31.53 20.11 1.88
C ASP A 420 -32.27 19.16 0.94
N HIS A 421 -31.93 17.88 0.95
CA HIS A 421 -32.50 16.91 0.04
C HIS A 421 -33.99 16.65 0.34
N LYS A 422 -34.82 16.58 -0.70
CA LYS A 422 -36.26 16.40 -0.61
C LYS A 422 -36.68 15.22 0.27
N LEU A 423 -36.04 14.05 0.11
CA LEU A 423 -36.38 12.85 0.88
C LEU A 423 -36.08 12.99 2.38
N VAL A 424 -35.04 13.73 2.76
CA VAL A 424 -34.71 13.97 4.17
C VAL A 424 -35.69 14.98 4.78
N LYS A 425 -36.05 16.01 4.03
CA LYS A 425 -37.11 16.95 4.42
C LYS A 425 -38.47 16.27 4.59
N GLU A 426 -38.81 15.32 3.70
CA GLU A 426 -40.04 14.51 3.81
C GLU A 426 -40.04 13.65 5.07
N VAL A 427 -38.92 13.03 5.43
CA VAL A 427 -38.80 12.23 6.67
C VAL A 427 -39.06 13.09 7.92
N LEU A 428 -38.51 14.32 7.98
CA LEU A 428 -38.76 15.24 9.09
C LEU A 428 -40.22 15.70 9.14
N ALA A 429 -40.82 16.03 7.99
CA ALA A 429 -42.20 16.49 7.94
C ALA A 429 -43.21 15.38 8.30
N ASP A 430 -42.90 14.14 7.96
CA ASP A 430 -43.73 12.99 8.32
C ASP A 430 -43.56 12.63 9.80
N GLU A 431 -42.34 12.74 10.35
CA GLU A 431 -42.09 12.54 11.78
C GLU A 431 -42.84 13.55 12.60
N ASP A 432 -42.77 14.83 12.26
CA ASP A 432 -43.55 15.89 12.95
C ASP A 432 -45.05 15.58 13.02
N LYS A 433 -45.63 14.99 11.96
CA LYS A 433 -47.07 14.61 11.94
C LYS A 433 -47.38 13.37 12.78
N GLU A 434 -46.54 12.34 12.71
CA GLU A 434 -46.82 11.05 13.31
C GLU A 434 -46.37 10.98 14.78
N CYS A 435 -45.25 11.65 15.16
CA CYS A 435 -44.65 11.52 16.48
C CYS A 435 -44.99 12.66 17.43
N ALA A 436 -45.41 13.85 16.96
CA ALA A 436 -45.58 15.04 17.80
C ALA A 436 -46.46 14.78 19.04
N ALA A 437 -47.59 14.08 18.87
CA ALA A 437 -48.49 13.78 19.97
C ALA A 437 -47.90 12.85 21.05
N ALA A 438 -47.01 11.93 20.63
CA ALA A 438 -46.34 10.98 21.52
C ALA A 438 -45.08 11.60 22.17
N VAL A 439 -44.37 12.44 21.44
CA VAL A 439 -43.13 13.11 21.89
C VAL A 439 -43.40 14.24 22.85
N ALA A 440 -44.45 15.06 22.63
CA ALA A 440 -44.74 16.24 23.42
C ALA A 440 -44.78 16.00 24.95
N PRO A 441 -45.48 15.00 25.50
CA PRO A 441 -45.49 14.76 26.93
C PRO A 441 -44.11 14.33 27.46
N VAL A 442 -43.38 13.50 26.74
CA VAL A 442 -42.03 13.06 27.12
C VAL A 442 -41.05 14.22 27.12
N GLN A 443 -41.13 15.09 26.11
CA GLN A 443 -40.28 16.27 26.01
C GLN A 443 -40.56 17.27 27.16
N ALA A 444 -41.84 17.52 27.51
CA ALA A 444 -42.19 18.37 28.61
C ALA A 444 -41.63 17.87 29.95
N GLU A 445 -41.67 16.56 30.18
CA GLU A 445 -41.09 15.95 31.39
C GLU A 445 -39.56 16.00 31.36
N MET A 446 -38.92 15.80 30.21
CA MET A 446 -37.47 15.97 30.03
C MET A 446 -37.04 17.41 30.34
N ASP A 447 -37.78 18.42 29.87
CA ASP A 447 -37.47 19.84 30.10
C ASP A 447 -37.53 20.18 31.59
N GLU A 448 -38.53 19.66 32.31
CA GLU A 448 -38.65 19.83 33.75
C GLU A 448 -37.52 19.15 34.52
N VAL A 449 -37.19 17.89 34.18
CA VAL A 449 -36.05 17.17 34.77
C VAL A 449 -34.74 17.90 34.50
N ASN A 450 -34.53 18.39 33.29
CA ASN A 450 -33.32 19.14 32.92
C ASN A 450 -33.17 20.44 33.67
N LYS A 451 -34.27 21.16 33.88
CA LYS A 451 -34.29 22.37 34.69
C LYS A 451 -33.86 22.06 36.12
N GLN A 452 -34.43 21.03 36.75
CA GLN A 452 -34.07 20.62 38.10
C GLN A 452 -32.60 20.18 38.21
N ARG A 453 -32.09 19.42 37.21
CA ARG A 453 -30.66 19.03 37.12
C ARG A 453 -29.76 20.27 37.07
N THR A 454 -30.09 21.20 36.19
CA THR A 454 -29.29 22.41 35.96
C THR A 454 -29.26 23.30 37.22
N ASP A 455 -30.39 23.46 37.89
CA ASP A 455 -30.47 24.23 39.11
C ASP A 455 -29.67 23.61 40.27
N LEU A 456 -29.68 22.28 40.39
CA LEU A 456 -28.86 21.57 41.37
C LEU A 456 -27.38 21.65 41.06
N LYS A 457 -26.98 21.43 39.80
CA LYS A 457 -25.57 21.50 39.35
C LYS A 457 -25.01 22.93 39.55
N LYS A 458 -25.79 23.97 39.27
CA LYS A 458 -25.40 25.37 39.55
C LYS A 458 -25.18 25.64 41.05
N LYS A 459 -25.97 25.02 41.95
CA LYS A 459 -25.76 25.13 43.41
C LYS A 459 -24.50 24.42 43.89
N GLN A 460 -24.03 23.45 43.14
CA GLN A 460 -22.81 22.67 43.44
C GLN A 460 -21.55 23.27 42.76
N GLU A 461 -21.72 24.19 41.83
CA GLU A 461 -20.62 24.82 41.10
C GLU A 461 -19.68 25.56 42.05
N GLY A 462 -18.38 25.28 42.00
CA GLY A 462 -17.35 25.85 42.86
C GLY A 462 -17.18 25.16 44.25
N LYS A 463 -18.01 24.17 44.59
CA LYS A 463 -17.83 23.38 45.83
C LYS A 463 -16.95 22.18 45.56
N LYS A 464 -16.15 21.75 46.54
CA LYS A 464 -15.44 20.47 46.47
C LYS A 464 -16.44 19.33 46.65
N ASP A 465 -16.15 18.20 46.07
CA ASP A 465 -17.03 17.01 46.09
C ASP A 465 -17.37 16.54 47.54
N GLU A 466 -16.45 16.78 48.48
CA GLU A 466 -16.60 16.49 49.92
C GLU A 466 -17.59 17.42 50.60
N ASP A 467 -17.79 18.63 50.08
CA ASP A 467 -18.66 19.66 50.67
C ASP A 467 -20.11 19.59 50.14
N ILE A 468 -20.40 18.69 49.20
CA ILE A 468 -21.73 18.51 48.63
C ILE A 468 -22.50 17.47 49.46
N PRO A 469 -23.67 17.84 50.04
CA PRO A 469 -24.49 16.91 50.82
C PRO A 469 -24.86 15.65 50.03
N THR A 470 -24.75 14.47 50.65
CA THR A 470 -25.09 13.18 50.02
C THR A 470 -26.49 13.18 49.41
N ALA A 471 -27.47 13.80 50.12
CA ALA A 471 -28.84 13.92 49.61
C ALA A 471 -28.96 14.74 48.31
N GLU A 472 -28.08 15.73 48.07
CA GLU A 472 -28.05 16.48 46.83
C GLU A 472 -27.39 15.67 45.70
N LYS A 473 -26.36 14.88 46.01
CA LYS A 473 -25.73 13.94 45.05
C LYS A 473 -26.72 12.86 44.63
N ASP A 474 -27.42 12.27 45.60
CA ASP A 474 -28.40 11.21 45.32
C ASP A 474 -29.53 11.75 44.43
N LYS A 475 -29.98 12.99 44.69
CA LYS A 475 -31.02 13.63 43.88
C LYS A 475 -30.57 13.94 42.46
N VAL A 476 -29.33 14.35 42.26
CA VAL A 476 -28.74 14.50 40.90
C VAL A 476 -28.69 13.16 40.19
N ASN A 477 -28.26 12.10 40.87
CA ASN A 477 -28.22 10.75 40.31
C ASN A 477 -29.62 10.21 39.95
N GLU A 478 -30.62 10.48 40.73
CA GLU A 478 -32.03 10.14 40.43
C GLU A 478 -32.53 10.89 39.20
N LEU A 479 -32.23 12.20 39.10
CA LEU A 479 -32.61 12.99 37.93
C LEU A 479 -31.84 12.60 36.69
N ASP A 480 -30.55 12.21 36.78
CA ASP A 480 -29.78 11.70 35.67
C ASP A 480 -30.37 10.38 35.17
N LYS A 481 -30.73 9.44 36.07
CA LYS A 481 -31.43 8.19 35.68
C LYS A 481 -32.76 8.45 35.00
N LYS A 482 -33.59 9.36 35.59
CA LYS A 482 -34.89 9.71 35.02
C LYS A 482 -34.74 10.37 33.64
N TRP A 483 -33.71 11.19 33.44
CA TRP A 483 -33.37 11.77 32.15
C TRP A 483 -33.05 10.68 31.12
N ASP A 484 -32.24 9.69 31.48
CA ASP A 484 -31.84 8.60 30.58
C ASP A 484 -33.04 7.71 30.24
N GLU A 485 -33.95 7.46 31.18
CA GLU A 485 -35.21 6.74 30.95
C GLU A 485 -36.11 7.47 29.95
N LEU A 486 -36.32 8.77 30.14
CA LEU A 486 -37.12 9.61 29.25
C LEU A 486 -36.50 9.73 27.86
N LYS A 487 -35.16 9.84 27.79
CA LYS A 487 -34.42 9.82 26.54
C LYS A 487 -34.62 8.52 25.79
N THR A 488 -34.50 7.38 26.47
CA THR A 488 -34.74 6.04 25.90
C THR A 488 -36.17 5.91 25.41
N GLN A 489 -37.16 6.44 26.14
CA GLN A 489 -38.57 6.44 25.74
C GLN A 489 -38.78 7.28 24.47
N LYS A 490 -38.19 8.47 24.39
CA LYS A 490 -38.22 9.34 23.21
C LYS A 490 -37.58 8.69 22.00
N GLU A 491 -36.39 8.08 22.19
CA GLU A 491 -35.69 7.30 21.13
C GLU A 491 -36.53 6.09 20.66
N GLY A 492 -37.29 5.45 21.56
CA GLY A 492 -38.23 4.38 21.24
C GLY A 492 -39.35 4.82 20.31
N ILE A 493 -39.93 6.02 20.54
CA ILE A 493 -40.97 6.58 19.66
C ILE A 493 -40.43 6.79 18.25
N PHE A 494 -39.21 7.35 18.13
CA PHE A 494 -38.57 7.55 16.83
C PHE A 494 -38.19 6.24 16.15
N ALA A 495 -37.80 5.21 16.91
CA ALA A 495 -37.49 3.90 16.38
C ALA A 495 -38.73 3.21 15.81
N ASP A 496 -39.87 3.30 16.48
CA ASP A 496 -41.16 2.75 16.02
C ASP A 496 -41.66 3.45 14.74
N TYR A 497 -41.46 4.75 14.63
CA TYR A 497 -41.71 5.50 13.40
C TYR A 497 -40.78 5.04 12.27
N ALA A 498 -39.48 5.02 12.53
CA ALA A 498 -38.47 4.66 11.56
C ALA A 498 -38.66 3.23 11.00
N ALA A 499 -39.09 2.28 11.85
CA ALA A 499 -39.39 0.91 11.44
C ALA A 499 -40.53 0.79 10.42
N LYS A 500 -41.49 1.75 10.46
CA LYS A 500 -42.62 1.82 9.53
C LYS A 500 -42.29 2.62 8.27
N ASN A 501 -41.32 3.54 8.35
CA ASN A 501 -40.94 4.43 7.25
C ASN A 501 -40.01 3.72 6.27
N LYS A 502 -40.53 3.37 5.08
CA LYS A 502 -39.76 2.68 4.04
C LYS A 502 -38.60 3.51 3.49
N VAL A 503 -38.72 4.85 3.48
CA VAL A 503 -37.70 5.75 2.92
C VAL A 503 -36.44 5.74 3.77
N VAL A 504 -36.55 5.79 5.11
CA VAL A 504 -35.41 5.75 6.04
C VAL A 504 -34.56 4.52 5.78
N ARG A 505 -35.20 3.35 5.76
CA ARG A 505 -34.49 2.08 5.53
C ARG A 505 -33.84 2.00 4.14
N GLN A 506 -34.54 2.48 3.11
CA GLN A 506 -34.03 2.49 1.76
C GLN A 506 -32.82 3.39 1.60
N LEU A 507 -32.82 4.58 2.23
CA LEU A 507 -31.69 5.50 2.20
C LEU A 507 -30.45 4.91 2.87
N ILE A 508 -30.62 4.29 4.05
CA ILE A 508 -29.52 3.62 4.76
C ILE A 508 -28.92 2.52 3.89
N ASP A 509 -29.75 1.66 3.34
CA ASP A 509 -29.29 0.53 2.54
C ASP A 509 -28.59 0.99 1.23
N LEU A 510 -29.05 2.08 0.62
CA LEU A 510 -28.37 2.70 -0.53
C LEU A 510 -26.97 3.20 -0.16
N ALA A 511 -26.82 3.90 0.98
CA ALA A 511 -25.52 4.37 1.44
C ALA A 511 -24.57 3.22 1.78
N LEU A 512 -25.06 2.18 2.45
CA LEU A 512 -24.29 0.97 2.74
C LEU A 512 -23.88 0.23 1.46
N LEU A 513 -24.78 0.15 0.47
CA LEU A 513 -24.50 -0.49 -0.83
C LEU A 513 -23.39 0.25 -1.57
N GLN A 514 -23.47 1.58 -1.62
CA GLN A 514 -22.49 2.44 -2.29
C GLN A 514 -21.08 2.29 -1.71
N ASN A 515 -20.98 1.97 -0.41
CA ASN A 515 -19.72 1.78 0.29
C ASN A 515 -19.32 0.29 0.43
N GLY A 516 -19.96 -0.63 -0.32
CA GLY A 516 -19.64 -2.06 -0.28
C GLY A 516 -19.96 -2.75 1.05
N MET A 517 -20.70 -2.07 1.94
CA MET A 517 -21.03 -2.54 3.29
C MET A 517 -22.33 -3.36 3.33
N LEU A 518 -23.18 -3.31 2.30
CA LEU A 518 -24.42 -4.08 2.20
C LEU A 518 -24.18 -5.42 1.51
N LYS A 519 -24.26 -6.52 2.26
CA LYS A 519 -23.94 -7.88 1.77
C LYS A 519 -24.98 -8.91 2.23
N GLY A 520 -24.95 -10.09 1.62
CA GLY A 520 -25.73 -11.25 2.04
C GLY A 520 -27.24 -11.02 2.08
N GLU A 521 -27.88 -11.39 3.19
CA GLU A 521 -29.33 -11.28 3.37
C GLU A 521 -29.85 -9.84 3.30
N ALA A 522 -29.09 -8.88 3.85
CA ALA A 522 -29.44 -7.46 3.82
C ALA A 522 -29.53 -6.93 2.39
N LEU A 523 -28.58 -7.30 1.53
CA LEU A 523 -28.59 -6.94 0.11
C LEU A 523 -29.79 -7.57 -0.61
N ASN A 524 -30.10 -8.85 -0.34
CA ASN A 524 -31.25 -9.51 -0.94
C ASN A 524 -32.58 -8.84 -0.54
N ASN A 525 -32.71 -8.46 0.73
CA ASN A 525 -33.88 -7.76 1.24
C ASN A 525 -34.02 -6.36 0.65
N PHE A 526 -32.90 -5.65 0.47
CA PHE A 526 -32.86 -4.37 -0.22
C PHE A 526 -33.36 -4.50 -1.68
N VAL A 527 -32.87 -5.49 -2.42
CA VAL A 527 -33.29 -5.74 -3.81
C VAL A 527 -34.79 -6.01 -3.88
N LYS A 528 -35.34 -6.85 -3.00
CA LYS A 528 -36.79 -7.13 -2.95
C LYS A 528 -37.61 -5.85 -2.72
N ARG A 529 -37.23 -5.02 -1.73
CA ARG A 529 -37.92 -3.74 -1.47
C ARG A 529 -37.82 -2.78 -2.65
N SER A 530 -36.64 -2.72 -3.30
CA SER A 530 -36.45 -1.86 -4.47
C SER A 530 -37.38 -2.25 -5.62
N ILE A 531 -37.58 -3.54 -5.85
CA ILE A 531 -38.53 -4.04 -6.86
C ILE A 531 -39.97 -3.62 -6.52
N ASP A 532 -40.35 -3.69 -5.24
CA ASP A 532 -41.69 -3.31 -4.80
C ASP A 532 -41.94 -1.78 -4.90
N LEU A 533 -40.89 -0.97 -4.88
CA LEU A 533 -40.97 0.49 -5.08
C LEU A 533 -41.10 0.90 -6.57
N ILE A 534 -40.69 0.03 -7.48
CA ILE A 534 -40.76 0.26 -8.95
C ILE A 534 -42.18 -0.08 -9.48
N LYS A 535 -42.91 -0.92 -8.79
CA LYS A 535 -44.31 -1.29 -9.13
C LYS A 535 -45.27 -0.21 -8.68
#